data_381e6109632d3c5cf283abfe7c0628ab
#
_entry.id   381e6109632d3c5cf283abfe7c0628ab
#
_cell.length_a   1.000
_cell.length_b   1.000
_cell.length_c   1.000
_cell.angle_alpha   90.00
_cell.angle_beta   90.00
_cell.angle_gamma   90.00
#
_symmetry.space_group_name_H-M   'P 1'
#
loop_
_entity.id
_entity.type
_entity.pdbx_description
1 polymer ?
#
loop_
_entity_poly.entity_id
_entity_poly.type
_entity_poly.pdbx_seq_one_letter_code
_entity_poly.pdbx_strand_id
1 'polypeptide(L)'
;MLHIEPCRDTDRLQTAALIYAAFCDKFQRARRLSPRLQWRLFYRLWRWQQSGSRERSFVVKQDEQVVAAFALSAAAGENNAGRRPHALPIWRLCRRYGWLNVWRLYLQMAALRHTPAADELYLSYLAVAENQRGKGVGKRLLQWMNDYAAGQGAGRRLSLHVSRRNVDALRLYRRCGFQVRRKEHYASLGWLFGQADWVLMERRCGEATCAK
;
A
#
# COMPACT_ATOMS: atom_id res chain seq x y z
N MET A 1 17.53 16.34 1.43
CA MET A 1 17.81 14.91 1.70
C MET A 1 16.48 14.23 1.93
N LEU A 2 16.19 13.03 1.37
CA LEU A 2 14.93 12.33 1.64
C LEU A 2 14.97 11.78 3.06
N HIS A 3 14.08 12.25 3.92
CA HIS A 3 13.98 11.80 5.31
C HIS A 3 12.81 10.82 5.44
N ILE A 4 13.09 9.58 5.80
CA ILE A 4 12.08 8.53 6.00
C ILE A 4 11.76 8.47 7.48
N GLU A 5 10.50 8.69 7.85
CA GLU A 5 10.04 8.66 9.22
C GLU A 5 8.71 7.92 9.39
N PRO A 6 8.40 7.42 10.59
CA PRO A 6 7.07 6.86 10.87
C PRO A 6 5.96 7.89 10.62
N CYS A 7 4.88 7.47 9.97
CA CYS A 7 3.72 8.33 9.70
C CYS A 7 3.05 8.76 11.00
N ARG A 8 3.02 10.07 11.27
CA ARG A 8 2.35 10.67 12.43
C ARG A 8 0.89 10.98 12.11
N ASP A 9 0.12 11.29 13.13
CA ASP A 9 -1.30 11.66 12.95
C ASP A 9 -1.46 12.93 12.10
N THR A 10 -0.53 13.88 12.18
CA THR A 10 -0.45 15.09 11.37
C THR A 10 -0.25 14.80 9.88
N ASP A 11 0.41 13.71 9.53
CA ASP A 11 0.74 13.34 8.15
C ASP A 11 -0.39 12.60 7.45
N ARG A 12 -1.37 12.09 8.21
CA ARG A 12 -2.41 11.19 7.70
C ARG A 12 -3.21 11.76 6.54
N LEU A 13 -3.51 13.04 6.57
CA LEU A 13 -4.29 13.66 5.50
C LEU A 13 -3.50 13.71 4.20
N GLN A 14 -2.24 14.15 4.27
CA GLN A 14 -1.34 14.21 3.11
C GLN A 14 -1.04 12.79 2.57
N THR A 15 -0.79 11.85 3.48
CA THR A 15 -0.56 10.44 3.14
C THR A 15 -1.76 9.83 2.41
N ALA A 16 -2.96 10.02 2.94
CA ALA A 16 -4.18 9.53 2.30
C ALA A 16 -4.41 10.17 0.93
N ALA A 17 -4.13 11.49 0.80
CA ALA A 17 -4.25 12.19 -0.48
C ALA A 17 -3.27 11.63 -1.52
N LEU A 18 -2.04 11.36 -1.10
CA LEU A 18 -1.01 10.76 -1.95
C LEU A 18 -1.39 9.36 -2.41
N ILE A 19 -1.87 8.51 -1.49
CA ILE A 19 -2.34 7.15 -1.80
C ILE A 19 -3.54 7.23 -2.76
N TYR A 20 -4.51 8.09 -2.46
CA TYR A 20 -5.68 8.26 -3.33
C TYR A 20 -5.28 8.68 -4.73
N ALA A 21 -4.39 9.65 -4.89
CA ALA A 21 -3.88 10.10 -6.19
C ALA A 21 -3.12 8.98 -6.94
N ALA A 22 -2.30 8.20 -6.22
CA ALA A 22 -1.54 7.10 -6.82
C ALA A 22 -2.41 5.91 -7.28
N PHE A 23 -3.60 5.76 -6.70
CA PHE A 23 -4.50 4.63 -6.96
C PHE A 23 -5.88 5.05 -7.49
N CYS A 24 -6.11 6.34 -7.76
CA CYS A 24 -7.42 6.87 -8.17
C CYS A 24 -7.99 6.16 -9.40
N ASP A 25 -7.16 5.79 -10.39
CA ASP A 25 -7.58 5.06 -11.58
C ASP A 25 -8.29 3.73 -11.24
N LYS A 26 -7.89 3.12 -10.13
CA LYS A 26 -8.49 1.87 -9.63
C LYS A 26 -9.83 2.13 -8.94
N PHE A 27 -10.03 3.33 -8.40
CA PHE A 27 -11.25 3.72 -7.68
C PHE A 27 -12.30 4.41 -8.56
N GLN A 28 -11.92 4.91 -9.74
CA GLN A 28 -12.80 5.72 -10.63
C GLN A 28 -14.04 4.99 -11.16
N ARG A 29 -14.15 3.68 -11.02
CA ARG A 29 -15.34 2.92 -11.44
C ARG A 29 -16.55 3.07 -10.52
N ALA A 30 -16.45 3.82 -9.42
CA ALA A 30 -17.61 4.23 -8.62
C ALA A 30 -18.38 5.37 -9.32
N ARG A 31 -19.05 5.03 -10.43
CA ARG A 31 -19.64 5.96 -11.42
C ARG A 31 -20.74 6.90 -10.92
N ARG A 32 -21.10 6.89 -9.64
CA ARG A 32 -22.24 7.66 -9.12
C ARG A 32 -21.88 8.68 -8.03
N LEU A 33 -20.60 8.79 -7.67
CA LEU A 33 -20.15 9.77 -6.67
C LEU A 33 -19.29 10.83 -7.34
N SER A 34 -19.50 12.08 -6.96
CA SER A 34 -18.57 13.15 -7.34
C SER A 34 -17.16 12.87 -6.79
N PRO A 35 -16.09 13.36 -7.43
CA PRO A 35 -14.71 13.13 -6.96
C PRO A 35 -14.50 13.53 -5.49
N ARG A 36 -15.16 14.62 -5.05
CA ARG A 36 -15.11 15.08 -3.66
C ARG A 36 -15.73 14.08 -2.68
N LEU A 37 -16.83 13.44 -3.06
CA LEU A 37 -17.50 12.44 -2.23
C LEU A 37 -16.72 11.13 -2.21
N GLN A 38 -16.14 10.73 -3.35
CA GLN A 38 -15.26 9.55 -3.43
C GLN A 38 -14.04 9.71 -2.51
N TRP A 39 -13.36 10.86 -2.57
CA TRP A 39 -12.26 11.18 -1.69
C TRP A 39 -12.65 11.10 -0.21
N ARG A 40 -13.77 11.73 0.18
CA ARG A 40 -14.26 11.70 1.57
C ARG A 40 -14.57 10.29 2.05
N LEU A 41 -15.19 9.46 1.21
CA LEU A 41 -15.48 8.07 1.52
C LEU A 41 -14.17 7.27 1.67
N PHE A 42 -13.25 7.40 0.71
CA PHE A 42 -11.93 6.76 0.76
C PHE A 42 -11.20 7.13 2.05
N TYR A 43 -11.09 8.41 2.37
CA TYR A 43 -10.37 8.88 3.56
C TYR A 43 -10.95 8.31 4.85
N ARG A 44 -12.28 8.23 4.98
CA ARG A 44 -12.95 7.65 6.16
C ARG A 44 -12.67 6.15 6.29
N LEU A 45 -12.78 5.39 5.21
CA LEU A 45 -12.52 3.95 5.21
C LEU A 45 -11.03 3.66 5.44
N TRP A 46 -10.14 4.39 4.79
CA TRP A 46 -8.70 4.26 4.98
C TRP A 46 -8.28 4.57 6.43
N ARG A 47 -8.76 5.67 6.99
CA ARG A 47 -8.48 6.04 8.39
C ARG A 47 -8.99 4.97 9.37
N TRP A 48 -10.16 4.43 9.13
CA TRP A 48 -10.71 3.34 9.92
C TRP A 48 -9.85 2.08 9.82
N GLN A 49 -9.45 1.70 8.62
CA GLN A 49 -8.57 0.55 8.39
C GLN A 49 -7.24 0.72 9.13
N GLN A 50 -6.64 1.91 9.07
CA GLN A 50 -5.40 2.22 9.78
C GLN A 50 -5.55 2.11 11.31
N SER A 51 -6.71 2.42 11.88
CA SER A 51 -6.91 2.34 13.34
C SER A 51 -6.88 0.92 13.89
N GLY A 52 -7.15 -0.09 13.07
CA GLY A 52 -7.08 -1.52 13.43
C GLY A 52 -5.96 -2.29 12.75
N SER A 53 -5.12 -1.61 11.97
CA SER A 53 -4.06 -2.24 11.20
C SER A 53 -2.80 -2.48 12.05
N ARG A 54 -2.15 -3.62 11.79
CA ARG A 54 -0.80 -3.93 12.29
C ARG A 54 0.29 -3.40 11.37
N GLU A 55 -0.08 -2.65 10.34
CA GLU A 55 0.85 -2.08 9.37
C GLU A 55 1.63 -0.93 9.99
N ARG A 56 2.94 -0.93 9.77
CA ARG A 56 3.80 0.21 10.07
C ARG A 56 3.86 1.10 8.85
N SER A 57 3.24 2.27 8.94
CA SER A 57 3.23 3.26 7.86
C SER A 57 4.40 4.24 8.02
N PHE A 58 5.06 4.53 6.92
CA PHE A 58 6.18 5.45 6.82
C PHE A 58 5.90 6.52 5.77
N VAL A 59 6.44 7.69 5.99
CA VAL A 59 6.37 8.82 5.06
C VAL A 59 7.76 9.33 4.72
N VAL A 60 7.86 9.92 3.56
CA VAL A 60 9.03 10.69 3.14
C VAL A 60 8.60 12.12 2.99
N LYS A 61 9.27 13.00 3.69
CA LYS A 61 8.99 14.44 3.65
C LYS A 61 10.10 15.19 2.91
N GLN A 62 9.67 16.21 2.22
CA GLN A 62 10.50 17.26 1.67
C GLN A 62 9.79 18.58 1.96
N ASP A 63 10.44 19.50 2.68
CA ASP A 63 9.87 20.80 3.05
C ASP A 63 8.46 20.67 3.69
N GLU A 64 8.34 19.80 4.70
CA GLU A 64 7.10 19.47 5.42
C GLU A 64 5.98 18.83 4.55
N GLN A 65 6.22 18.59 3.27
CA GLN A 65 5.29 17.91 2.40
C GLN A 65 5.58 16.42 2.28
N VAL A 66 4.54 15.59 2.39
CA VAL A 66 4.66 14.15 2.16
C VAL A 66 4.80 13.89 0.66
N VAL A 67 5.99 13.52 0.23
CA VAL A 67 6.32 13.23 -1.19
C VAL A 67 6.30 11.75 -1.53
N ALA A 68 6.41 10.88 -0.52
CA ALA A 68 6.16 9.46 -0.70
C ALA A 68 5.63 8.84 0.59
N ALA A 69 4.92 7.72 0.46
CA ALA A 69 4.41 6.96 1.60
C ALA A 69 4.38 5.48 1.27
N PHE A 70 4.64 4.65 2.27
CA PHE A 70 4.55 3.20 2.15
C PHE A 70 4.15 2.56 3.48
N ALA A 71 3.66 1.32 3.44
CA ALA A 71 3.38 0.57 4.65
C ALA A 71 3.93 -0.85 4.56
N LEU A 72 4.44 -1.32 5.68
CA LEU A 72 4.99 -2.65 5.86
C LEU A 72 4.16 -3.40 6.90
N SER A 73 3.79 -4.65 6.59
CA SER A 73 3.13 -5.56 7.52
C SER A 73 3.99 -6.80 7.74
N ALA A 74 4.01 -7.29 8.98
CA ALA A 74 4.68 -8.50 9.41
C ALA A 74 3.67 -9.50 9.99
N ALA A 75 4.09 -10.76 10.16
CA ALA A 75 3.25 -11.80 10.75
C ALA A 75 2.78 -11.44 12.17
N ALA A 76 1.67 -12.01 12.57
CA ALA A 76 1.14 -11.87 13.93
C ALA A 76 2.08 -12.56 14.94
N GLY A 77 2.75 -11.80 15.77
CA GLY A 77 3.70 -12.31 16.79
C GLY A 77 4.72 -11.28 17.23
N GLU A 78 5.07 -10.34 16.35
CA GLU A 78 5.98 -9.25 16.68
C GLU A 78 5.19 -8.08 17.29
N ASN A 79 5.21 -8.00 18.61
CA ASN A 79 4.89 -6.86 19.48
C ASN A 79 4.03 -5.74 18.89
N ASN A 80 2.76 -6.03 18.59
CA ASN A 80 1.76 -4.98 18.51
C ASN A 80 0.40 -5.57 18.88
N ALA A 81 -0.04 -5.32 20.11
CA ALA A 81 -1.44 -5.49 20.49
C ALA A 81 -2.27 -4.64 19.54
N GLY A 82 -2.90 -5.30 18.57
CA GLY A 82 -3.73 -4.64 17.57
C GLY A 82 -4.79 -3.80 18.29
N ARG A 83 -4.70 -2.48 18.15
CA ARG A 83 -5.79 -1.60 18.59
C ARG A 83 -7.06 -2.11 17.93
N ARG A 84 -8.09 -2.39 18.71
CA ARG A 84 -9.40 -2.73 18.17
C ARG A 84 -9.87 -1.55 17.31
N PRO A 85 -10.23 -1.77 16.05
CA PRO A 85 -10.71 -0.68 15.22
C PRO A 85 -11.98 -0.10 15.86
N HIS A 86 -12.07 1.22 15.88
CA HIS A 86 -13.31 1.88 16.29
C HIS A 86 -14.47 1.39 15.41
N ALA A 87 -15.65 1.20 16.01
CA ALA A 87 -16.82 0.79 15.26
C ALA A 87 -17.07 1.77 14.09
N LEU A 88 -17.05 1.27 12.86
CA LEU A 88 -17.39 2.05 11.69
C LEU A 88 -18.90 2.21 11.62
N PRO A 89 -19.46 3.42 11.62
CA PRO A 89 -20.89 3.62 11.49
C PRO A 89 -21.34 3.35 10.04
N ILE A 90 -21.31 2.07 9.64
CA ILE A 90 -21.54 1.61 8.26
C ILE A 90 -22.89 2.12 7.74
N TRP A 91 -23.94 2.11 8.56
CA TRP A 91 -25.25 2.57 8.16
C TRP A 91 -25.26 4.05 7.75
N ARG A 92 -24.52 4.93 8.48
CA ARG A 92 -24.39 6.36 8.13
C ARG A 92 -23.62 6.55 6.84
N LEU A 93 -22.61 5.71 6.59
CA LEU A 93 -21.86 5.73 5.34
C LEU A 93 -22.74 5.28 4.18
N CYS A 94 -23.48 4.18 4.35
CA CYS A 94 -24.38 3.65 3.31
C CYS A 94 -25.49 4.64 2.98
N ARG A 95 -26.08 5.31 3.99
CA ARG A 95 -27.11 6.34 3.76
C ARG A 95 -26.57 7.55 3.00
N ARG A 96 -25.31 7.95 3.27
CA ARG A 96 -24.70 9.15 2.66
C ARG A 96 -24.09 8.92 1.28
N TYR A 97 -23.46 7.76 1.08
CA TYR A 97 -22.65 7.45 -0.12
C TYR A 97 -23.26 6.37 -0.99
N GLY A 98 -24.35 5.74 -0.54
CA GLY A 98 -24.96 4.58 -1.18
C GLY A 98 -24.23 3.28 -0.80
N TRP A 99 -25.00 2.23 -0.47
CA TRP A 99 -24.47 0.96 0.00
C TRP A 99 -23.52 0.29 -0.99
N LEU A 100 -23.83 0.33 -2.30
CA LEU A 100 -22.99 -0.23 -3.36
C LEU A 100 -21.59 0.42 -3.40
N ASN A 101 -21.52 1.74 -3.27
CA ASN A 101 -20.25 2.46 -3.30
C ASN A 101 -19.39 2.16 -2.05
N VAL A 102 -20.04 2.09 -0.88
CA VAL A 102 -19.37 1.75 0.39
C VAL A 102 -18.82 0.34 0.32
N TRP A 103 -19.65 -0.64 -0.04
CA TRP A 103 -19.25 -2.03 -0.15
C TRP A 103 -18.17 -2.25 -1.20
N ARG A 104 -18.31 -1.64 -2.37
CA ARG A 104 -17.33 -1.77 -3.43
C ARG A 104 -15.97 -1.26 -2.99
N LEU A 105 -15.91 -0.04 -2.42
CA LEU A 105 -14.65 0.53 -1.95
C LEU A 105 -14.08 -0.27 -0.79
N TYR A 106 -14.91 -0.73 0.13
CA TYR A 106 -14.48 -1.61 1.23
C TYR A 106 -13.88 -2.91 0.70
N LEU A 107 -14.55 -3.58 -0.23
CA LEU A 107 -14.06 -4.80 -0.87
C LEU A 107 -12.76 -4.55 -1.64
N GLN A 108 -12.65 -3.41 -2.33
CA GLN A 108 -11.41 -3.03 -3.01
C GLN A 108 -10.24 -2.90 -2.02
N MET A 109 -10.46 -2.27 -0.89
CA MET A 109 -9.43 -2.12 0.14
C MET A 109 -9.13 -3.44 0.85
N ALA A 110 -10.12 -4.31 1.04
CA ALA A 110 -9.97 -5.61 1.71
C ALA A 110 -9.29 -6.66 0.81
N ALA A 111 -9.57 -6.64 -0.48
CA ALA A 111 -9.09 -7.64 -1.44
C ALA A 111 -7.57 -7.63 -1.66
N LEU A 112 -6.91 -6.53 -1.32
CA LEU A 112 -5.44 -6.39 -1.39
C LEU A 112 -4.75 -6.73 -0.05
N ARG A 113 -5.50 -7.23 0.93
CA ARG A 113 -4.92 -7.63 2.21
C ARG A 113 -4.21 -8.97 2.04
N HIS A 114 -2.95 -8.97 2.38
CA HIS A 114 -2.11 -10.17 2.47
C HIS A 114 -1.79 -10.45 3.94
N THR A 115 -1.78 -11.73 4.32
CA THR A 115 -1.32 -12.16 5.65
C THR A 115 0.11 -12.66 5.50
N PRO A 116 1.11 -11.90 5.97
CA PRO A 116 2.50 -12.29 5.83
C PRO A 116 2.83 -13.56 6.60
N ALA A 117 3.74 -14.38 6.07
CA ALA A 117 4.35 -15.50 6.78
C ALA A 117 5.31 -15.00 7.89
N ALA A 118 5.77 -15.90 8.77
CA ALA A 118 6.61 -15.50 9.91
C ALA A 118 7.94 -14.82 9.51
N ASP A 119 8.50 -15.25 8.37
CA ASP A 119 9.75 -14.73 7.79
C ASP A 119 9.52 -13.62 6.75
N GLU A 120 8.27 -13.18 6.58
CA GLU A 120 7.85 -12.25 5.52
C GLU A 120 7.59 -10.85 6.07
N LEU A 121 8.18 -9.85 5.41
CA LEU A 121 7.79 -8.45 5.53
C LEU A 121 7.07 -8.06 4.23
N TYR A 122 5.80 -7.73 4.34
CA TYR A 122 4.97 -7.44 3.16
C TYR A 122 4.78 -5.94 2.95
N LEU A 123 5.06 -5.47 1.74
CA LEU A 123 4.81 -4.10 1.31
C LEU A 123 3.34 -3.95 0.89
N SER A 124 2.53 -3.39 1.77
CA SER A 124 1.07 -3.23 1.55
C SER A 124 0.76 -2.19 0.48
N TYR A 125 1.50 -1.09 0.47
CA TYR A 125 1.44 -0.07 -0.58
C TYR A 125 2.73 0.74 -0.65
N LEU A 126 3.00 1.29 -1.84
CA LEU A 126 4.04 2.28 -2.10
C LEU A 126 3.45 3.35 -3.02
N ALA A 127 3.41 4.58 -2.54
CA ALA A 127 2.94 5.73 -3.28
C ALA A 127 4.05 6.79 -3.35
N VAL A 128 4.31 7.32 -4.53
CA VAL A 128 5.27 8.40 -4.78
C VAL A 128 4.56 9.52 -5.53
N ALA A 129 4.70 10.75 -5.06
CA ALA A 129 4.12 11.93 -5.68
C ALA A 129 4.54 12.03 -7.15
N GLU A 130 3.64 12.48 -8.00
CA GLU A 130 3.85 12.49 -9.45
C GLU A 130 5.08 13.30 -9.84
N ASN A 131 5.28 14.47 -9.24
CA ASN A 131 6.45 15.33 -9.45
C ASN A 131 7.77 14.74 -8.93
N GLN A 132 7.74 13.64 -8.19
CA GLN A 132 8.92 12.93 -7.67
C GLN A 132 9.16 11.58 -8.38
N ARG A 133 8.27 11.19 -9.29
CA ARG A 133 8.46 9.98 -10.10
C ARG A 133 9.62 10.18 -11.07
N GLY A 134 10.27 9.09 -11.47
CA GLY A 134 11.45 9.14 -12.36
C GLY A 134 12.74 9.62 -11.68
N LYS A 135 12.69 10.22 -10.47
CA LYS A 135 13.87 10.75 -9.76
C LYS A 135 14.57 9.71 -8.84
N GLY A 136 14.27 8.43 -9.03
CA GLY A 136 14.91 7.35 -8.24
C GLY A 136 14.37 7.18 -6.81
N VAL A 137 13.33 7.94 -6.40
CA VAL A 137 12.75 7.86 -5.05
C VAL A 137 12.30 6.44 -4.73
N GLY A 138 11.54 5.80 -5.61
CA GLY A 138 11.08 4.42 -5.41
C GLY A 138 12.22 3.42 -5.21
N LYS A 139 13.32 3.54 -5.97
CA LYS A 139 14.51 2.68 -5.81
C LYS A 139 15.13 2.86 -4.43
N ARG A 140 15.31 4.11 -3.97
CA ARG A 140 15.87 4.42 -2.64
C ARG A 140 14.99 3.88 -1.51
N LEU A 141 13.66 3.97 -1.65
CA LEU A 141 12.73 3.44 -0.66
C LEU A 141 12.80 1.91 -0.58
N LEU A 142 12.86 1.22 -1.72
CA LEU A 142 13.01 -0.25 -1.75
C LEU A 142 14.36 -0.71 -1.17
N GLN A 143 15.43 0.05 -1.38
CA GLN A 143 16.71 -0.20 -0.73
C GLN A 143 16.59 -0.06 0.79
N TRP A 144 16.04 1.05 1.27
CA TRP A 144 15.82 1.27 2.69
C TRP A 144 14.96 0.16 3.32
N MET A 145 13.88 -0.28 2.64
CA MET A 145 13.03 -1.37 3.12
C MET A 145 13.78 -2.69 3.20
N ASN A 146 14.70 -2.96 2.26
CA ASN A 146 15.55 -4.13 2.29
C ASN A 146 16.49 -4.10 3.51
N ASP A 147 17.13 -2.97 3.76
CA ASP A 147 18.06 -2.79 4.89
C ASP A 147 17.29 -2.85 6.22
N TYR A 148 16.10 -2.24 6.27
CA TYR A 148 15.21 -2.32 7.41
C TYR A 148 14.78 -3.77 7.69
N ALA A 149 14.42 -4.55 6.67
CA ALA A 149 14.03 -5.94 6.80
C ALA A 149 15.23 -6.81 7.25
N ALA A 150 16.40 -6.58 6.71
CA ALA A 150 17.64 -7.28 7.12
C ALA A 150 17.97 -7.02 8.59
N GLY A 151 17.75 -5.80 9.09
CA GLY A 151 17.91 -5.43 10.50
C GLY A 151 16.89 -6.07 11.46
N GLN A 152 15.78 -6.60 10.94
CA GLN A 152 14.75 -7.30 11.74
C GLN A 152 15.03 -8.80 11.95
N GLY A 153 16.09 -9.33 11.36
CA GLY A 153 16.54 -10.72 11.49
C GLY A 153 17.01 -11.33 10.17
N ALA A 154 17.94 -12.28 10.28
CA ALA A 154 18.48 -12.96 9.11
C ALA A 154 17.41 -13.81 8.38
N GLY A 155 17.50 -13.86 7.05
CA GLY A 155 16.64 -14.71 6.21
C GLY A 155 15.24 -14.17 5.93
N ARG A 156 14.93 -12.94 6.32
CA ARG A 156 13.63 -12.32 5.99
C ARG A 156 13.46 -12.11 4.50
N ARG A 157 12.22 -12.19 4.07
CA ARG A 157 11.80 -11.91 2.69
C ARG A 157 10.97 -10.63 2.66
N LEU A 158 11.27 -9.75 1.73
CA LEU A 158 10.41 -8.61 1.40
C LEU A 158 9.54 -9.00 0.21
N SER A 159 8.23 -8.92 0.35
CA SER A 159 7.26 -9.31 -0.67
C SER A 159 6.26 -8.21 -0.97
N LEU A 160 5.63 -8.27 -2.14
CA LEU A 160 4.61 -7.31 -2.57
C LEU A 160 3.73 -7.92 -3.67
N HIS A 161 2.51 -7.38 -3.80
CA HIS A 161 1.68 -7.64 -4.97
C HIS A 161 1.70 -6.45 -5.92
N VAL A 162 1.83 -6.74 -7.20
CA VAL A 162 1.78 -5.75 -8.27
C VAL A 162 0.87 -6.21 -9.39
N SER A 163 0.08 -5.29 -9.95
CA SER A 163 -0.72 -5.59 -11.13
C SER A 163 0.17 -5.83 -12.34
N ARG A 164 -0.16 -6.83 -13.16
CA ARG A 164 0.53 -7.10 -14.43
C ARG A 164 0.51 -5.91 -15.41
N ARG A 165 -0.50 -5.04 -15.29
CA ARG A 165 -0.61 -3.83 -16.11
C ARG A 165 0.33 -2.71 -15.66
N ASN A 166 0.84 -2.76 -14.44
CA ASN A 166 1.77 -1.74 -13.93
C ASN A 166 3.21 -2.09 -14.33
N VAL A 167 3.50 -1.90 -15.63
CA VAL A 167 4.79 -2.29 -16.23
C VAL A 167 5.97 -1.55 -15.61
N ASP A 168 5.78 -0.27 -15.25
CA ASP A 168 6.84 0.55 -14.67
C ASP A 168 7.21 0.07 -13.25
N ALA A 169 6.20 -0.27 -12.44
CA ALA A 169 6.45 -0.85 -11.12
C ALA A 169 7.12 -2.23 -11.24
N LEU A 170 6.67 -3.09 -12.17
CA LEU A 170 7.31 -4.38 -12.43
C LEU A 170 8.78 -4.23 -12.81
N ARG A 171 9.12 -3.26 -13.67
CA ARG A 171 10.51 -2.96 -14.06
C ARG A 171 11.32 -2.47 -12.86
N LEU A 172 10.75 -1.58 -12.05
CA LEU A 172 11.38 -1.07 -10.84
C LEU A 172 11.70 -2.23 -9.87
N TYR A 173 10.72 -3.07 -9.54
CA TYR A 173 10.90 -4.16 -8.60
C TYR A 173 11.95 -5.18 -9.09
N ARG A 174 11.92 -5.55 -10.39
CA ARG A 174 12.95 -6.42 -10.97
C ARG A 174 14.36 -5.83 -10.87
N ARG A 175 14.52 -4.54 -11.16
CA ARG A 175 15.81 -3.82 -11.01
C ARG A 175 16.28 -3.76 -9.56
N CYS A 176 15.35 -3.83 -8.61
CA CYS A 176 15.65 -3.89 -7.18
C CYS A 176 15.80 -5.33 -6.66
N GLY A 177 15.92 -6.34 -7.53
CA GLY A 177 16.19 -7.73 -7.16
C GLY A 177 14.95 -8.55 -6.77
N PHE A 178 13.75 -8.02 -6.96
CA PHE A 178 12.53 -8.81 -6.75
C PHE A 178 12.32 -9.82 -7.88
N GLN A 179 11.98 -11.03 -7.51
CA GLN A 179 11.65 -12.11 -8.43
C GLN A 179 10.16 -12.43 -8.36
N VAL A 180 9.61 -12.91 -9.48
CA VAL A 180 8.22 -13.37 -9.54
C VAL A 180 8.10 -14.69 -8.80
N ARG A 181 7.34 -14.71 -7.71
CA ARG A 181 7.06 -15.93 -6.96
C ARG A 181 5.84 -16.65 -7.52
N ARG A 182 4.76 -15.91 -7.75
CA ARG A 182 3.50 -16.46 -8.22
C ARG A 182 2.75 -15.45 -9.10
N LYS A 183 2.13 -15.94 -10.14
CA LYS A 183 1.14 -15.20 -10.95
C LYS A 183 -0.24 -15.61 -10.47
N GLU A 184 -1.08 -14.65 -10.18
CA GLU A 184 -2.38 -14.86 -9.60
C GLU A 184 -3.45 -14.23 -10.48
N HIS A 185 -4.52 -14.98 -10.70
CA HIS A 185 -5.68 -14.50 -11.43
C HIS A 185 -6.90 -14.51 -10.51
N TYR A 186 -7.42 -13.33 -10.22
CA TYR A 186 -8.59 -13.16 -9.38
C TYR A 186 -9.72 -12.54 -10.19
N ALA A 187 -10.66 -13.35 -10.68
CA ALA A 187 -11.81 -12.87 -11.46
C ALA A 187 -12.64 -11.83 -10.70
N SER A 188 -12.79 -12.01 -9.38
CA SER A 188 -13.47 -11.05 -8.49
C SER A 188 -12.76 -9.68 -8.46
N LEU A 189 -11.42 -9.66 -8.49
CA LEU A 189 -10.66 -8.42 -8.57
C LEU A 189 -10.78 -7.77 -9.94
N GLY A 190 -10.95 -8.57 -11.00
CA GLY A 190 -11.25 -8.06 -12.34
C GLY A 190 -12.52 -7.24 -12.36
N TRP A 191 -13.57 -7.70 -11.69
CA TRP A 191 -14.83 -6.96 -11.55
C TRP A 191 -14.67 -5.70 -10.66
N LEU A 192 -13.92 -5.79 -9.56
CA LEU A 192 -13.72 -4.69 -8.60
C LEU A 192 -12.78 -3.60 -9.13
N PHE A 193 -11.63 -3.99 -9.65
CA PHE A 193 -10.54 -3.07 -10.05
C PHE A 193 -10.39 -2.91 -11.56
N GLY A 194 -11.09 -3.73 -12.36
CA GLY A 194 -10.88 -3.81 -13.79
C GLY A 194 -9.59 -4.51 -14.22
N GLN A 195 -8.96 -5.21 -13.29
CA GLN A 195 -7.75 -5.99 -13.55
C GLN A 195 -7.74 -7.21 -12.62
N ALA A 196 -7.68 -8.40 -13.25
CA ALA A 196 -7.70 -9.67 -12.55
C ALA A 196 -6.30 -10.23 -12.29
N ASP A 197 -5.29 -9.79 -13.08
CA ASP A 197 -3.97 -10.38 -13.08
C ASP A 197 -3.02 -9.64 -12.16
N TRP A 198 -2.53 -10.33 -11.16
CA TRP A 198 -1.60 -9.85 -10.17
C TRP A 198 -0.35 -10.74 -10.14
N VAL A 199 0.73 -10.19 -9.64
CA VAL A 199 2.00 -10.88 -9.47
C VAL A 199 2.46 -10.68 -8.05
N LEU A 200 2.65 -11.78 -7.33
CA LEU A 200 3.39 -11.79 -6.08
C LEU A 200 4.89 -11.81 -6.41
N MET A 201 5.59 -10.79 -5.97
CA MET A 201 7.04 -10.69 -6.10
C MET A 201 7.68 -10.72 -4.73
N GLU A 202 8.84 -11.36 -4.63
CA GLU A 202 9.61 -11.46 -3.39
C GLU A 202 11.09 -11.23 -3.64
N ARG A 203 11.78 -10.78 -2.59
CA ARG A 203 13.23 -10.65 -2.52
C ARG A 203 13.70 -11.12 -1.16
N ARG A 204 14.80 -11.89 -1.09
CA ARG A 204 15.49 -12.16 0.16
C ARG A 204 16.27 -10.93 0.61
N CYS A 205 16.15 -10.60 1.89
CA CYS A 205 16.82 -9.45 2.47
C CYS A 205 18.26 -9.83 2.87
N GLY A 206 19.18 -8.86 2.73
CA GLY A 206 20.60 -9.10 3.01
C GLY A 206 21.42 -9.57 1.81
N GLU A 207 20.81 -9.96 0.70
CA GLU A 207 21.55 -10.23 -0.53
C GLU A 207 21.92 -8.91 -1.22
N ALA A 208 23.20 -8.77 -1.58
CA ALA A 208 23.70 -7.58 -2.29
C ALA A 208 22.92 -7.39 -3.60
N THR A 209 22.49 -6.17 -3.85
CA THR A 209 21.81 -5.84 -5.10
C THR A 209 22.82 -5.86 -6.23
N CYS A 210 22.94 -6.99 -6.92
CA CYS A 210 23.57 -6.99 -8.24
C CYS A 210 22.61 -6.35 -9.23
N ALA A 211 22.85 -5.10 -9.58
CA ALA A 211 22.70 -4.62 -10.96
C ALA A 211 23.04 -3.14 -11.05
N LYS A 212 24.09 -2.89 -11.77
CA LYS A 212 24.37 -1.59 -12.41
C LYS A 212 23.25 -1.19 -13.37
#